data_d748898fee7ee8572466baf5567e6a7b
#
_entry.id   d748898fee7ee8572466baf5567e6a7b
#
_cell.length_a   1.000
_cell.length_b   1.000
_cell.length_c   1.000
_cell.angle_alpha   90.00
_cell.angle_beta   90.00
_cell.angle_gamma   90.00
#
_symmetry.space_group_name_H-M   'P 1'
#
loop_
_entity.id
_entity.type
_entity.pdbx_description
1 polymer ?
#
loop_
_entity_poly.entity_id
_entity_poly.type
_entity_poly.pdbx_seq_one_letter_code
_entity_poly.pdbx_strand_id
1 'polypeptide(L)'
;MKVEKKVTRRQFLKTSAIAAGALTVGPYVKTSHSAGKLNVGLWDHWIPGANDVSKKIIMDWGKANNVGVTVDYITSVGFKLITTTAAEARAKTGHDLLDMTTVETAKYTDVLEPMDDVVGALQKKYGPMMPDAEYLGKIDGTWYAAPSPIGNHTYPMVSRTDLWKKHAGIDLKKMFPAGPDRDPALVKTWTYDTFLKGCQKLHAAGFPFGNPIGATSDSQDWTGALFAAFGSYPMDKKGNITFDSDETRVALEYMKKLTEVMPPDVYAWDDASNNRYIISGKGCAIQNPPSAWRVCVRDQPETAKHLWHHDTPTGPKGHFRGALSRMHGVWSFGKNKSAAKALLTHLLEKPQQDKLIAAGEGFDIPSIAAFNKHPVWKNAKPPEGGLYNYPIQGDEYQMMGGYPAPIGIAAAIYTEALIPNTIAKYCKEGKSMKDTINWAVSELEGYQRG
;
A
#
# COMPACT_ATOMS: atom_id res chain seq x y z
N MET A 1 5.53 35.03 -69.44
CA MET A 1 4.63 33.88 -69.19
C MET A 1 5.30 32.87 -68.30
N LYS A 2 4.94 32.83 -67.05
CA LYS A 2 5.41 31.80 -66.09
C LYS A 2 4.40 30.65 -66.12
N VAL A 3 4.86 29.48 -66.51
CA VAL A 3 4.07 28.26 -66.52
C VAL A 3 4.03 27.69 -65.11
N GLU A 4 2.88 27.73 -64.46
CA GLU A 4 2.64 27.05 -63.19
C GLU A 4 2.58 25.52 -63.39
N LYS A 5 3.55 24.79 -62.83
CA LYS A 5 3.56 23.35 -62.79
C LYS A 5 2.50 22.85 -61.76
N LYS A 6 1.42 22.30 -62.19
CA LYS A 6 0.44 21.61 -61.33
C LYS A 6 1.08 20.37 -60.69
N VAL A 7 1.18 20.39 -59.36
CA VAL A 7 1.64 19.24 -58.54
C VAL A 7 0.59 18.15 -58.60
N THR A 8 0.95 16.95 -59.06
CA THR A 8 0.01 15.82 -59.15
C THR A 8 -0.22 15.18 -57.77
N ARG A 9 -1.39 14.59 -57.57
CA ARG A 9 -1.80 13.91 -56.33
C ARG A 9 -0.77 12.89 -55.83
N ARG A 10 0.00 12.30 -56.73
CA ARG A 10 1.07 11.33 -56.42
C ARG A 10 2.34 12.00 -55.92
N GLN A 11 2.63 13.24 -56.28
CA GLN A 11 3.76 14.03 -55.76
C GLN A 11 3.43 14.62 -54.39
N PHE A 12 2.17 15.02 -54.15
CA PHE A 12 1.69 15.46 -52.86
C PHE A 12 1.79 14.35 -51.81
N LEU A 13 1.44 13.10 -52.15
CA LEU A 13 1.54 11.94 -51.24
C LEU A 13 3.01 11.52 -50.95
N LYS A 14 3.95 11.77 -51.88
CA LYS A 14 5.38 11.50 -51.62
C LYS A 14 6.05 12.55 -50.76
N THR A 15 5.64 13.78 -50.79
CA THR A 15 6.17 14.86 -49.94
C THR A 15 5.57 14.84 -48.53
N SER A 16 4.35 14.33 -48.38
CA SER A 16 3.76 14.15 -47.04
C SER A 16 4.33 12.97 -46.24
N ALA A 17 5.05 12.05 -46.93
CA ALA A 17 5.66 10.88 -46.28
C ALA A 17 7.05 11.17 -45.64
N ILE A 18 7.64 12.33 -45.89
CA ILE A 18 8.99 12.69 -45.36
C ILE A 18 8.91 13.63 -44.16
N ALA A 19 7.76 14.22 -43.84
CA ALA A 19 7.55 15.07 -42.69
C ALA A 19 6.94 14.34 -41.47
N ALA A 20 6.78 13.01 -41.53
CA ALA A 20 6.24 12.19 -40.44
C ALA A 20 7.30 11.39 -39.68
N GLY A 21 8.55 11.80 -39.75
CA GLY A 21 9.65 11.15 -39.03
C GLY A 21 10.14 11.97 -37.84
N ALA A 22 9.45 11.93 -36.74
CA ALA A 22 9.97 12.08 -35.36
C ALA A 22 8.85 12.45 -34.35
N LEU A 23 7.82 11.62 -34.25
CA LEU A 23 7.05 11.49 -33.03
C LEU A 23 6.71 10.01 -32.89
N THR A 24 7.63 9.25 -32.30
CA THR A 24 7.32 7.90 -31.82
C THR A 24 6.42 8.03 -30.59
N VAL A 25 5.19 8.44 -30.82
CA VAL A 25 4.09 8.07 -29.95
C VAL A 25 3.85 6.60 -30.22
N GLY A 26 4.15 5.72 -29.25
CA GLY A 26 3.81 4.31 -29.33
C GLY A 26 2.34 4.11 -29.75
N PRO A 27 1.93 2.92 -30.15
CA PRO A 27 0.63 2.68 -30.71
C PRO A 27 -0.46 2.91 -29.65
N TYR A 28 -0.79 4.17 -29.42
CA TYR A 28 -2.05 4.53 -28.79
C TYR A 28 -3.11 4.26 -29.87
N VAL A 29 -3.69 3.08 -29.82
CA VAL A 29 -4.88 2.78 -30.61
C VAL A 29 -5.90 3.82 -30.20
N LYS A 30 -6.17 4.81 -31.06
CA LYS A 30 -7.35 5.65 -30.93
C LYS A 30 -8.55 4.74 -31.17
N THR A 31 -8.94 3.98 -30.17
CA THR A 31 -10.30 3.48 -30.09
C THR A 31 -11.16 4.73 -29.98
N SER A 32 -12.02 4.98 -30.97
CA SER A 32 -13.04 6.01 -30.86
C SER A 32 -13.95 5.63 -29.72
N HIS A 33 -13.63 6.16 -28.51
CA HIS A 33 -14.55 6.06 -27.42
C HIS A 33 -15.80 6.85 -27.83
N SER A 34 -16.92 6.16 -27.96
CA SER A 34 -18.20 6.86 -28.10
C SER A 34 -18.33 7.83 -26.94
N ALA A 35 -18.85 9.03 -27.19
CA ALA A 35 -19.10 10.05 -26.17
C ALA A 35 -19.89 9.42 -25.01
N GLY A 36 -19.19 8.87 -24.03
CA GLY A 36 -19.72 8.11 -22.92
C GLY A 36 -19.44 8.83 -21.60
N LYS A 37 -20.15 8.43 -20.57
CA LYS A 37 -19.87 8.84 -19.19
C LYS A 37 -19.05 7.75 -18.52
N LEU A 38 -18.01 8.13 -17.80
CA LEU A 38 -17.16 7.26 -17.01
C LEU A 38 -17.26 7.66 -15.55
N ASN A 39 -17.65 6.75 -14.68
CA ASN A 39 -17.70 6.94 -13.24
C ASN A 39 -16.49 6.24 -12.62
N VAL A 40 -15.70 7.00 -11.87
CA VAL A 40 -14.44 6.55 -11.28
C VAL A 40 -14.50 6.72 -9.77
N GLY A 41 -14.40 5.62 -9.05
CA GLY A 41 -14.28 5.61 -7.59
C GLY A 41 -12.82 5.45 -7.19
N LEU A 42 -12.28 6.41 -6.48
CA LEU A 42 -10.90 6.44 -6.00
C LEU A 42 -10.86 6.47 -4.48
N TRP A 43 -9.79 5.97 -3.94
CA TRP A 43 -9.50 6.18 -2.53
C TRP A 43 -9.27 7.66 -2.21
N ASP A 44 -9.86 8.11 -1.09
CA ASP A 44 -9.66 9.44 -0.54
C ASP A 44 -8.29 9.52 0.15
N HIS A 45 -7.35 10.19 -0.50
CA HIS A 45 -5.94 10.16 -0.14
C HIS A 45 -5.64 10.90 1.17
N TRP A 46 -4.79 10.32 2.01
CA TRP A 46 -4.38 10.92 3.29
C TRP A 46 -3.52 12.18 3.15
N ILE A 47 -2.82 12.36 2.03
CA ILE A 47 -1.98 13.55 1.80
C ILE A 47 -2.82 14.65 1.18
N PRO A 48 -2.94 15.80 1.83
CA PRO A 48 -3.69 16.93 1.30
C PRO A 48 -3.18 17.37 -0.08
N GLY A 49 -4.09 17.62 -1.01
CA GLY A 49 -3.76 18.04 -2.38
C GLY A 49 -3.52 16.90 -3.38
N ALA A 50 -3.28 15.67 -2.94
CA ALA A 50 -3.09 14.54 -3.85
C ALA A 50 -4.36 14.25 -4.67
N ASN A 51 -5.55 14.36 -4.06
CA ASN A 51 -6.82 14.21 -4.74
C ASN A 51 -7.05 15.27 -5.83
N ASP A 52 -6.66 16.51 -5.59
CA ASP A 52 -6.84 17.59 -6.57
C ASP A 52 -5.99 17.35 -7.82
N VAL A 53 -4.76 16.87 -7.66
CA VAL A 53 -3.86 16.56 -8.77
C VAL A 53 -4.38 15.35 -9.54
N SER A 54 -4.79 14.27 -8.88
CA SER A 54 -5.35 13.09 -9.53
C SER A 54 -6.63 13.43 -10.29
N LYS A 55 -7.53 14.20 -9.66
CA LYS A 55 -8.76 14.69 -10.30
C LYS A 55 -8.45 15.52 -11.54
N LYS A 56 -7.50 16.44 -11.45
CA LYS A 56 -7.10 17.26 -12.60
C LYS A 56 -6.60 16.39 -13.76
N ILE A 57 -5.73 15.43 -13.51
CA ILE A 57 -5.20 14.52 -14.54
C ILE A 57 -6.36 13.77 -15.22
N ILE A 58 -7.29 13.23 -14.43
CA ILE A 58 -8.45 12.47 -14.92
C ILE A 58 -9.38 13.35 -15.76
N MET A 59 -9.69 14.54 -15.28
CA MET A 59 -10.57 15.47 -16.01
C MET A 59 -9.93 15.98 -17.30
N ASP A 60 -8.64 16.27 -17.31
CA ASP A 60 -7.88 16.66 -18.51
C ASP A 60 -7.89 15.52 -19.56
N TRP A 61 -7.69 14.27 -19.09
CA TRP A 61 -7.78 13.10 -19.94
C TRP A 61 -9.19 12.93 -20.54
N GLY A 62 -10.23 13.05 -19.73
CA GLY A 62 -11.62 12.97 -20.15
C GLY A 62 -11.94 13.99 -21.25
N LYS A 63 -11.53 15.24 -21.04
CA LYS A 63 -11.67 16.33 -22.03
C LYS A 63 -10.94 16.01 -23.34
N ALA A 64 -9.70 15.54 -23.25
CA ALA A 64 -8.87 15.22 -24.42
C ALA A 64 -9.42 14.03 -25.24
N ASN A 65 -10.16 13.12 -24.60
CA ASN A 65 -10.73 11.92 -25.22
C ASN A 65 -12.24 12.02 -25.47
N ASN A 66 -12.85 13.19 -25.24
CA ASN A 66 -14.29 13.40 -25.37
C ASN A 66 -15.14 12.45 -24.52
N VAL A 67 -14.68 12.17 -23.28
CA VAL A 67 -15.36 11.34 -22.27
C VAL A 67 -15.75 12.21 -21.10
N GLY A 68 -17.04 12.21 -20.74
CA GLY A 68 -17.51 12.86 -19.51
C GLY A 68 -17.11 12.01 -18.30
N VAL A 69 -16.27 12.53 -17.41
CA VAL A 69 -15.80 11.76 -16.25
C VAL A 69 -16.37 12.35 -14.96
N THR A 70 -16.87 11.47 -14.08
CA THR A 70 -17.20 11.77 -12.69
C THR A 70 -16.18 11.05 -11.80
N VAL A 71 -15.65 11.74 -10.79
CA VAL A 71 -14.69 11.16 -9.84
C VAL A 71 -15.25 11.29 -8.43
N ASP A 72 -15.42 10.15 -7.77
CA ASP A 72 -15.83 10.05 -6.39
C ASP A 72 -14.65 9.60 -5.53
N TYR A 73 -14.36 10.33 -4.46
CA TYR A 73 -13.35 9.95 -3.48
C TYR A 73 -14.01 9.24 -2.30
N ILE A 74 -13.55 8.01 -2.01
CA ILE A 74 -14.14 7.11 -1.03
C ILE A 74 -13.14 6.89 0.08
N THR A 75 -13.50 7.28 1.30
CA THR A 75 -12.63 7.08 2.46
C THR A 75 -12.46 5.60 2.81
N SER A 76 -11.29 5.23 3.32
CA SER A 76 -11.04 3.91 3.92
C SER A 76 -11.56 3.80 5.35
N VAL A 77 -11.77 4.94 6.03
CA VAL A 77 -12.27 4.95 7.41
C VAL A 77 -13.64 4.26 7.51
N GLY A 78 -13.79 3.39 8.49
CA GLY A 78 -15.01 2.61 8.71
C GLY A 78 -15.29 1.59 7.59
N PHE A 79 -14.26 1.09 6.91
CA PHE A 79 -14.36 0.11 5.82
C PHE A 79 -15.24 0.55 4.65
N LYS A 80 -15.45 1.85 4.46
CA LYS A 80 -16.38 2.36 3.45
C LYS A 80 -15.99 1.93 2.03
N LEU A 81 -14.71 1.93 1.71
CA LEU A 81 -14.25 1.49 0.38
C LEU A 81 -14.57 -0.01 0.16
N ILE A 82 -14.25 -0.86 1.12
CA ILE A 82 -14.54 -2.31 1.08
C ILE A 82 -16.04 -2.57 0.96
N THR A 83 -16.85 -1.87 1.75
CA THR A 83 -18.31 -2.03 1.69
C THR A 83 -18.90 -1.50 0.39
N THR A 84 -18.32 -0.44 -0.21
CA THR A 84 -18.70 0.05 -1.53
C THR A 84 -18.40 -0.99 -2.60
N THR A 85 -17.19 -1.55 -2.61
CA THR A 85 -16.79 -2.63 -3.55
C THR A 85 -17.75 -3.82 -3.46
N ALA A 86 -18.04 -4.28 -2.24
CA ALA A 86 -18.97 -5.39 -2.03
C ALA A 86 -20.41 -5.07 -2.50
N ALA A 87 -20.89 -3.86 -2.25
CA ALA A 87 -22.21 -3.42 -2.67
C ALA A 87 -22.34 -3.36 -4.19
N GLU A 88 -21.35 -2.80 -4.87
CA GLU A 88 -21.34 -2.69 -6.33
C GLU A 88 -21.23 -4.07 -7.02
N ALA A 89 -20.33 -4.93 -6.53
CA ALA A 89 -20.21 -6.30 -7.03
C ALA A 89 -21.53 -7.07 -6.93
N ARG A 90 -22.22 -6.94 -5.80
CA ARG A 90 -23.52 -7.60 -5.57
C ARG A 90 -24.65 -7.01 -6.43
N ALA A 91 -24.73 -5.68 -6.50
CA ALA A 91 -25.77 -4.97 -7.25
C ALA A 91 -25.54 -4.97 -8.74
N LYS A 92 -24.33 -5.29 -9.21
CA LYS A 92 -23.86 -5.20 -10.61
C LYS A 92 -24.13 -3.81 -11.20
N THR A 93 -23.89 -2.78 -10.40
CA THR A 93 -24.02 -1.38 -10.78
C THR A 93 -23.16 -0.50 -9.85
N GLY A 94 -22.68 0.64 -10.35
CA GLY A 94 -21.85 1.58 -9.59
C GLY A 94 -20.86 2.30 -10.50
N HIS A 95 -19.60 2.36 -10.07
CA HIS A 95 -18.52 2.93 -10.88
C HIS A 95 -18.17 2.02 -12.07
N ASP A 96 -17.50 2.57 -13.08
CA ASP A 96 -16.91 1.78 -14.18
C ASP A 96 -15.50 1.30 -13.80
N LEU A 97 -14.75 2.15 -13.10
CA LEU A 97 -13.42 1.91 -12.54
C LEU A 97 -13.44 2.18 -11.03
N LEU A 98 -13.01 1.23 -10.23
CA LEU A 98 -13.01 1.36 -8.78
C LEU A 98 -11.64 1.01 -8.19
N ASP A 99 -11.16 1.85 -7.28
CA ASP A 99 -10.04 1.54 -6.40
C ASP A 99 -10.47 0.44 -5.40
N MET A 100 -9.67 -0.59 -5.30
CA MET A 100 -9.87 -1.73 -4.42
C MET A 100 -8.74 -1.81 -3.41
N THR A 101 -9.06 -2.21 -2.19
CA THR A 101 -8.02 -2.49 -1.21
C THR A 101 -7.30 -3.79 -1.53
N THR A 102 -6.31 -4.12 -0.74
CA THR A 102 -5.30 -5.15 -0.94
C THR A 102 -5.82 -6.46 -1.54
N VAL A 103 -6.92 -7.03 -1.06
CA VAL A 103 -7.28 -8.43 -1.38
C VAL A 103 -8.60 -8.59 -2.15
N GLU A 104 -9.24 -7.51 -2.53
CA GLU A 104 -10.58 -7.56 -3.11
C GLU A 104 -10.62 -8.12 -4.52
N THR A 105 -9.52 -7.97 -5.28
CA THR A 105 -9.41 -8.56 -6.62
C THR A 105 -9.75 -10.06 -6.60
N ALA A 106 -9.19 -10.81 -5.66
CA ALA A 106 -9.41 -12.24 -5.58
C ALA A 106 -10.86 -12.64 -5.24
N LYS A 107 -11.62 -11.72 -4.62
CA LYS A 107 -13.03 -11.95 -4.25
C LYS A 107 -14.02 -11.74 -5.39
N TYR A 108 -13.64 -10.97 -6.40
CA TYR A 108 -14.58 -10.47 -7.41
C TYR A 108 -14.16 -10.79 -8.84
N THR A 109 -13.31 -11.80 -9.05
CA THR A 109 -12.84 -12.22 -10.38
C THR A 109 -13.96 -12.54 -11.36
N ASP A 110 -15.11 -13.02 -10.87
CA ASP A 110 -16.29 -13.35 -11.66
C ASP A 110 -17.04 -12.13 -12.25
N VAL A 111 -16.80 -10.95 -11.67
CA VAL A 111 -17.44 -9.69 -12.08
C VAL A 111 -16.44 -8.60 -12.47
N LEU A 112 -15.15 -8.92 -12.51
CA LEU A 112 -14.10 -8.03 -13.01
C LEU A 112 -13.74 -8.32 -14.47
N GLU A 113 -13.32 -7.28 -15.18
CA GLU A 113 -12.74 -7.41 -16.53
C GLU A 113 -11.27 -7.86 -16.41
N PRO A 114 -10.81 -8.78 -17.27
CA PRO A 114 -9.39 -9.06 -17.43
C PRO A 114 -8.60 -7.81 -17.83
N MET A 115 -7.43 -7.62 -17.22
CA MET A 115 -6.57 -6.44 -17.39
C MET A 115 -5.21 -6.76 -18.03
N ASP A 116 -5.05 -7.97 -18.61
CA ASP A 116 -3.79 -8.40 -19.22
C ASP A 116 -3.33 -7.47 -20.35
N ASP A 117 -4.27 -6.88 -21.09
CA ASP A 117 -3.99 -5.88 -22.12
C ASP A 117 -3.35 -4.61 -21.56
N VAL A 118 -3.86 -4.11 -20.43
CA VAL A 118 -3.34 -2.92 -19.74
C VAL A 118 -1.99 -3.21 -19.09
N VAL A 119 -1.96 -4.24 -18.25
CA VAL A 119 -0.75 -4.55 -17.48
C VAL A 119 0.36 -5.06 -18.38
N GLY A 120 0.06 -5.91 -19.36
CA GLY A 120 1.04 -6.42 -20.32
C GLY A 120 1.67 -5.31 -21.20
N ALA A 121 0.88 -4.32 -21.60
CA ALA A 121 1.43 -3.16 -22.32
C ALA A 121 2.39 -2.33 -21.46
N LEU A 122 2.04 -2.11 -20.18
CA LEU A 122 2.88 -1.38 -19.23
C LEU A 122 4.17 -2.16 -18.90
N GLN A 123 4.06 -3.47 -18.67
CA GLN A 123 5.23 -4.33 -18.42
C GLN A 123 6.18 -4.36 -19.62
N LYS A 124 5.64 -4.43 -20.84
CA LYS A 124 6.45 -4.36 -22.06
C LYS A 124 7.22 -3.04 -22.17
N LYS A 125 6.61 -1.95 -21.72
CA LYS A 125 7.17 -0.60 -21.84
C LYS A 125 8.13 -0.26 -20.71
N TYR A 126 7.83 -0.63 -19.49
CA TYR A 126 8.49 -0.15 -18.28
C TYR A 126 9.17 -1.25 -17.45
N GLY A 127 8.96 -2.52 -17.79
CA GLY A 127 9.48 -3.64 -17.01
C GLY A 127 8.49 -4.21 -16.01
N PRO A 128 8.94 -5.06 -15.09
CA PRO A 128 8.06 -5.82 -14.20
C PRO A 128 7.30 -4.94 -13.21
N MET A 129 6.13 -5.42 -12.82
CA MET A 129 5.42 -4.92 -11.64
C MET A 129 6.16 -5.36 -10.37
N MET A 130 5.90 -4.69 -9.26
CA MET A 130 6.34 -5.15 -7.94
C MET A 130 5.69 -6.50 -7.60
N PRO A 131 6.40 -7.40 -6.89
CA PRO A 131 5.89 -8.75 -6.60
C PRO A 131 4.57 -8.80 -5.85
N ASP A 132 4.33 -7.85 -4.95
CA ASP A 132 3.09 -7.70 -4.21
C ASP A 132 1.92 -7.34 -5.13
N ALA A 133 2.14 -6.44 -6.09
CA ALA A 133 1.13 -6.09 -7.09
C ALA A 133 0.79 -7.29 -7.99
N GLU A 134 1.78 -8.09 -8.37
CA GLU A 134 1.54 -9.33 -9.14
C GLU A 134 0.75 -10.36 -8.33
N TYR A 135 1.12 -10.57 -7.07
CA TYR A 135 0.40 -11.48 -6.17
C TYR A 135 -1.07 -11.08 -5.97
N LEU A 136 -1.36 -9.78 -5.87
CA LEU A 136 -2.70 -9.27 -5.60
C LEU A 136 -3.59 -9.14 -6.85
N GLY A 137 -3.00 -8.81 -7.99
CA GLY A 137 -3.76 -8.49 -9.21
C GLY A 137 -3.90 -9.66 -10.18
N LYS A 138 -2.99 -10.66 -10.11
CA LYS A 138 -2.92 -11.76 -11.07
C LYS A 138 -3.38 -13.06 -10.44
N ILE A 139 -4.61 -13.44 -10.73
CA ILE A 139 -5.26 -14.63 -10.18
C ILE A 139 -5.29 -15.72 -11.24
N ASP A 140 -4.77 -16.91 -10.92
CA ASP A 140 -4.71 -18.06 -11.84
C ASP A 140 -4.13 -17.73 -13.24
N GLY A 141 -3.12 -16.86 -13.24
CA GLY A 141 -2.41 -16.46 -14.46
C GLY A 141 -3.02 -15.28 -15.22
N THR A 142 -4.19 -14.78 -14.84
CA THR A 142 -4.90 -13.66 -15.46
C THR A 142 -4.88 -12.44 -14.54
N TRP A 143 -4.57 -11.27 -15.09
CA TRP A 143 -4.73 -10.00 -14.37
C TRP A 143 -6.19 -9.60 -14.33
N TYR A 144 -6.82 -9.58 -13.15
CA TYR A 144 -8.20 -9.10 -12.94
C TYR A 144 -8.27 -7.67 -12.40
N ALA A 145 -7.14 -7.13 -11.98
CA ALA A 145 -7.01 -5.71 -11.66
C ALA A 145 -5.61 -5.23 -12.03
N ALA A 146 -5.47 -3.96 -12.35
CA ALA A 146 -4.17 -3.33 -12.49
C ALA A 146 -3.75 -2.70 -11.16
N PRO A 147 -2.44 -2.54 -10.87
CA PRO A 147 -1.99 -1.80 -9.71
C PRO A 147 -2.57 -0.40 -9.66
N SER A 148 -2.93 0.07 -8.47
CA SER A 148 -3.37 1.45 -8.31
C SER A 148 -2.24 2.43 -8.63
N PRO A 149 -2.53 3.52 -9.32
CA PRO A 149 -1.57 4.60 -9.56
C PRO A 149 -1.23 5.39 -8.29
N ILE A 150 -2.02 5.26 -7.23
CA ILE A 150 -1.89 5.97 -5.95
C ILE A 150 -2.23 5.06 -4.76
N GLY A 151 -1.78 5.43 -3.57
CA GLY A 151 -2.20 4.80 -2.32
C GLY A 151 -1.41 3.56 -1.90
N ASN A 152 -0.45 3.09 -2.70
CA ASN A 152 0.43 1.99 -2.29
C ASN A 152 1.48 2.50 -1.30
N HIS A 153 1.66 1.80 -0.19
CA HIS A 153 2.61 2.21 0.84
C HIS A 153 3.08 1.04 1.71
N THR A 154 4.08 1.31 2.54
CA THR A 154 4.57 0.35 3.54
C THR A 154 4.47 0.94 4.94
N TYR A 155 4.55 0.10 5.95
CA TYR A 155 4.45 0.46 7.36
C TYR A 155 5.82 0.43 8.06
N PRO A 156 6.69 1.43 7.86
CA PRO A 156 7.91 1.58 8.64
C PRO A 156 7.58 1.99 10.07
N MET A 157 8.58 1.97 10.94
CA MET A 157 8.48 2.64 12.23
C MET A 157 8.43 4.17 12.02
N VAL A 158 7.62 4.84 12.82
CA VAL A 158 7.62 6.29 13.01
C VAL A 158 7.83 6.57 14.49
N SER A 159 9.01 7.06 14.86
CA SER A 159 9.42 7.16 16.25
C SER A 159 9.77 8.57 16.70
N ARG A 160 9.46 8.89 17.95
CA ARG A 160 9.91 10.08 18.68
C ARG A 160 11.36 9.89 19.09
N THR A 161 12.30 10.30 18.25
CA THR A 161 13.74 10.08 18.45
C THR A 161 14.27 10.68 19.74
N ASP A 162 13.72 11.79 20.19
CA ASP A 162 14.02 12.42 21.48
C ASP A 162 13.69 11.52 22.66
N LEU A 163 12.49 10.90 22.65
CA LEU A 163 12.05 10.00 23.71
C LEU A 163 12.87 8.70 23.74
N TRP A 164 13.12 8.11 22.57
CA TRP A 164 13.94 6.89 22.48
C TRP A 164 15.36 7.11 22.98
N LYS A 165 15.98 8.25 22.62
CA LYS A 165 17.32 8.59 23.09
C LYS A 165 17.33 8.85 24.62
N LYS A 166 16.37 9.62 25.11
CA LYS A 166 16.30 10.03 26.53
C LYS A 166 15.98 8.88 27.47
N HIS A 167 14.99 8.05 27.14
CA HIS A 167 14.44 7.06 28.07
C HIS A 167 14.91 5.63 27.79
N ALA A 168 15.13 5.27 26.51
CA ALA A 168 15.63 3.94 26.16
C ALA A 168 17.16 3.89 25.97
N GLY A 169 17.81 5.03 25.77
CA GLY A 169 19.24 5.11 25.47
C GLY A 169 19.58 4.75 24.01
N ILE A 170 18.58 4.74 23.12
CA ILE A 170 18.72 4.36 21.70
C ILE A 170 18.67 5.60 20.83
N ASP A 171 19.77 5.91 20.15
CA ASP A 171 19.85 7.03 19.20
C ASP A 171 19.44 6.57 17.78
N LEU A 172 18.13 6.65 17.51
CA LEU A 172 17.55 6.22 16.24
C LEU A 172 18.06 7.03 15.03
N LYS A 173 18.40 8.32 15.22
CA LYS A 173 18.98 9.14 14.14
C LYS A 173 20.39 8.69 13.76
N LYS A 174 21.16 8.23 14.75
CA LYS A 174 22.49 7.66 14.51
C LYS A 174 22.40 6.27 13.87
N MET A 175 21.43 5.47 14.30
CA MET A 175 21.20 4.11 13.79
C MET A 175 20.68 4.13 12.35
N PHE A 176 19.77 5.05 12.06
CA PHE A 176 19.10 5.21 10.76
C PHE A 176 19.25 6.65 10.26
N PRO A 177 20.47 7.10 9.88
CA PRO A 177 20.68 8.44 9.37
C PRO A 177 19.90 8.65 8.06
N ALA A 178 19.66 9.93 7.75
CA ALA A 178 19.13 10.28 6.44
C ALA A 178 20.14 9.93 5.34
N GLY A 179 19.79 9.03 4.44
CA GLY A 179 20.64 8.61 3.34
C GLY A 179 21.25 7.22 3.51
N PRO A 180 22.20 6.84 2.61
CA PRO A 180 22.72 5.48 2.54
C PRO A 180 23.77 5.12 3.58
N ASP A 181 24.33 6.12 4.28
CA ASP A 181 25.50 5.94 5.15
C ASP A 181 25.12 5.36 6.52
N ARG A 182 24.54 4.17 6.50
CA ARG A 182 24.16 3.42 7.70
C ARG A 182 25.31 2.57 8.20
N ASP A 183 25.54 2.57 9.51
CA ASP A 183 26.44 1.59 10.14
C ASP A 183 25.73 0.24 10.27
N PRO A 184 26.11 -0.81 9.49
CA PRO A 184 25.46 -2.09 9.53
C PRO A 184 25.56 -2.79 10.88
N ALA A 185 26.64 -2.55 11.65
CA ALA A 185 26.81 -3.11 12.97
C ALA A 185 25.79 -2.52 13.96
N LEU A 186 25.52 -1.22 13.84
CA LEU A 186 24.52 -0.55 14.66
C LEU A 186 23.10 -0.96 14.28
N VAL A 187 22.77 -0.98 12.97
CA VAL A 187 21.47 -1.44 12.46
C VAL A 187 21.16 -2.87 12.90
N LYS A 188 22.15 -3.77 12.89
CA LYS A 188 22.01 -5.16 13.33
C LYS A 188 21.53 -5.28 14.78
N THR A 189 21.74 -4.25 15.62
CA THR A 189 21.24 -4.25 17.01
C THR A 189 19.75 -3.95 17.12
N TRP A 190 19.09 -3.49 16.04
CA TRP A 190 17.67 -3.18 16.00
C TRP A 190 16.85 -4.45 15.80
N THR A 191 16.64 -5.18 16.88
CA THR A 191 15.89 -6.44 16.91
C THR A 191 14.58 -6.26 17.68
N TYR A 192 13.63 -7.20 17.53
CA TYR A 192 12.40 -7.20 18.32
C TYR A 192 12.67 -7.28 19.82
N ASP A 193 13.76 -7.93 20.26
CA ASP A 193 14.17 -7.91 21.68
C ASP A 193 14.62 -6.51 22.14
N THR A 194 15.45 -5.83 21.35
CA THR A 194 15.85 -4.45 21.61
C THR A 194 14.66 -3.50 21.62
N PHE A 195 13.75 -3.67 20.67
CA PHE A 195 12.53 -2.89 20.56
C PHE A 195 11.63 -3.07 21.80
N LEU A 196 11.36 -4.31 22.21
CA LEU A 196 10.54 -4.59 23.40
C LEU A 196 11.14 -3.98 24.67
N LYS A 197 12.45 -4.16 24.90
CA LYS A 197 13.15 -3.54 26.03
C LYS A 197 13.08 -2.01 26.02
N GLY A 198 13.16 -1.42 24.83
CA GLY A 198 12.94 0.01 24.64
C GLY A 198 11.51 0.44 24.97
N CYS A 199 10.51 -0.29 24.47
CA CYS A 199 9.09 -0.04 24.74
C CYS A 199 8.76 -0.14 26.24
N GLN A 200 9.34 -1.10 26.96
CA GLN A 200 9.19 -1.24 28.42
C GLN A 200 9.68 0.01 29.16
N LYS A 201 10.86 0.51 28.82
CA LYS A 201 11.41 1.73 29.40
C LYS A 201 10.59 2.97 29.08
N LEU A 202 10.11 3.06 27.84
CA LEU A 202 9.29 4.17 27.35
C LEU A 202 7.90 4.16 27.97
N HIS A 203 7.29 2.97 28.14
CA HIS A 203 6.04 2.80 28.86
C HIS A 203 6.17 3.26 30.32
N ALA A 204 7.23 2.83 31.01
CA ALA A 204 7.51 3.27 32.39
C ALA A 204 7.74 4.78 32.51
N ALA A 205 8.18 5.43 31.42
CA ALA A 205 8.32 6.89 31.32
C ALA A 205 7.03 7.62 30.90
N GLY A 206 5.92 6.88 30.65
CA GLY A 206 4.63 7.45 30.26
C GLY A 206 4.45 7.66 28.74
N PHE A 207 5.29 7.06 27.92
CA PHE A 207 5.25 7.18 26.44
C PHE A 207 5.20 5.79 25.76
N PRO A 208 4.11 5.03 25.88
CA PRO A 208 4.02 3.70 25.28
C PRO A 208 4.08 3.70 23.75
N PHE A 209 4.50 2.59 23.17
CA PHE A 209 4.31 2.28 21.76
C PHE A 209 2.81 2.00 21.50
N GLY A 210 2.26 2.51 20.39
CA GLY A 210 0.86 2.31 20.07
C GLY A 210 0.63 1.98 18.60
N ASN A 211 -0.01 0.83 18.35
CA ASN A 211 -0.49 0.44 17.02
C ASN A 211 -1.80 -0.33 17.16
N PRO A 212 -2.71 -0.27 16.16
CA PRO A 212 -3.99 -0.98 16.25
C PRO A 212 -3.80 -2.50 16.24
N ILE A 213 -4.63 -3.20 17.01
CA ILE A 213 -4.75 -4.68 17.01
C ILE A 213 -6.22 -5.08 16.73
N GLY A 214 -7.06 -4.14 16.33
CA GLY A 214 -8.43 -4.42 15.90
C GLY A 214 -8.49 -5.00 14.49
N ALA A 215 -9.71 -5.18 13.97
CA ALA A 215 -9.92 -5.62 12.60
C ALA A 215 -9.77 -4.44 11.62
N THR A 216 -8.55 -4.04 11.34
CA THR A 216 -8.18 -2.92 10.44
C THR A 216 -7.08 -3.34 9.48
N SER A 217 -6.89 -2.58 8.39
CA SER A 217 -5.79 -2.83 7.45
C SER A 217 -4.43 -2.68 8.13
N ASP A 218 -4.23 -1.62 8.89
CA ASP A 218 -2.98 -1.38 9.63
C ASP A 218 -2.63 -2.58 10.54
N SER A 219 -3.64 -3.13 11.24
CA SER A 219 -3.43 -4.28 12.14
C SER A 219 -2.97 -5.52 11.41
N GLN A 220 -3.58 -5.81 10.25
CA GLN A 220 -3.23 -6.96 9.43
C GLN A 220 -1.79 -6.89 8.94
N ASP A 221 -1.39 -5.72 8.46
CA ASP A 221 -0.11 -5.56 7.80
C ASP A 221 1.05 -5.56 8.78
N TRP A 222 0.96 -4.83 9.91
CA TRP A 222 2.06 -4.82 10.87
C TRP A 222 2.16 -6.09 11.70
N THR A 223 1.03 -6.71 12.07
CA THR A 223 1.08 -7.99 12.81
C THR A 223 1.49 -9.14 11.92
N GLY A 224 1.04 -9.15 10.65
CA GLY A 224 1.48 -10.12 9.66
C GLY A 224 2.99 -10.06 9.43
N ALA A 225 3.55 -8.86 9.30
CA ALA A 225 5.00 -8.66 9.17
C ALA A 225 5.78 -9.10 10.43
N LEU A 226 5.25 -8.82 11.61
CA LEU A 226 5.85 -9.28 12.87
C LEU A 226 5.85 -10.82 12.93
N PHE A 227 4.73 -11.47 12.66
CA PHE A 227 4.65 -12.93 12.66
C PHE A 227 5.61 -13.54 11.65
N ALA A 228 5.69 -13.00 10.43
CA ALA A 228 6.67 -13.42 9.43
C ALA A 228 8.13 -13.26 9.92
N ALA A 229 8.44 -12.18 10.63
CA ALA A 229 9.77 -11.97 11.22
C ALA A 229 10.14 -13.03 12.27
N PHE A 230 9.14 -13.63 12.91
CA PHE A 230 9.31 -14.79 13.79
C PHE A 230 9.23 -16.12 13.05
N GLY A 231 8.86 -16.13 11.76
CA GLY A 231 8.73 -17.33 10.92
C GLY A 231 7.35 -17.98 11.00
N SER A 232 6.38 -17.29 11.57
CA SER A 232 5.00 -17.76 11.67
C SER A 232 4.18 -17.30 10.46
N TYR A 233 3.56 -18.25 9.79
CA TYR A 233 2.65 -18.01 8.68
C TYR A 233 1.36 -18.79 8.90
N PRO A 234 0.20 -18.20 8.62
CA PRO A 234 -1.07 -18.93 8.70
C PRO A 234 -1.09 -20.16 7.81
N MET A 235 -0.50 -20.03 6.60
CA MET A 235 -0.55 -21.05 5.58
C MET A 235 0.64 -20.90 4.63
N ASP A 236 1.10 -21.99 4.03
CA ASP A 236 2.13 -21.97 2.99
C ASP A 236 1.52 -21.62 1.60
N LYS A 237 2.39 -21.46 0.60
CA LYS A 237 1.98 -21.16 -0.78
C LYS A 237 1.18 -22.26 -1.47
N LYS A 238 1.16 -23.48 -0.90
CA LYS A 238 0.39 -24.63 -1.41
C LYS A 238 -0.97 -24.75 -0.73
N GLY A 239 -1.24 -23.91 0.26
CA GLY A 239 -2.47 -23.96 1.05
C GLY A 239 -2.41 -24.91 2.25
N ASN A 240 -1.23 -25.43 2.64
CA ASN A 240 -1.12 -26.18 3.87
C ASN A 240 -1.13 -25.27 5.07
N ILE A 241 -1.94 -25.59 6.08
CA ILE A 241 -1.99 -24.82 7.33
C ILE A 241 -0.67 -25.02 8.08
N THR A 242 0.02 -23.92 8.41
CA THR A 242 1.31 -23.92 9.10
C THR A 242 1.28 -23.14 10.42
N PHE A 243 0.10 -22.67 10.82
CA PHE A 243 -0.04 -21.78 11.96
C PHE A 243 0.13 -22.49 13.32
N ASP A 244 -0.10 -23.80 13.40
CA ASP A 244 0.22 -24.59 14.60
C ASP A 244 1.72 -24.94 14.60
N SER A 245 2.55 -24.00 14.98
CA SER A 245 4.01 -24.11 15.00
C SER A 245 4.61 -23.47 16.24
N ASP A 246 5.87 -23.80 16.54
CA ASP A 246 6.60 -23.17 17.64
C ASP A 246 6.89 -21.70 17.35
N GLU A 247 7.09 -21.34 16.07
CA GLU A 247 7.24 -19.96 15.64
C GLU A 247 6.01 -19.12 15.97
N THR A 248 4.81 -19.67 15.78
CA THR A 248 3.55 -18.99 16.16
C THR A 248 3.44 -18.80 17.66
N ARG A 249 3.82 -19.83 18.45
CA ARG A 249 3.84 -19.73 19.91
C ARG A 249 4.78 -18.64 20.39
N VAL A 250 5.99 -18.59 19.83
CA VAL A 250 6.99 -17.57 20.16
C VAL A 250 6.50 -16.18 19.78
N ALA A 251 5.87 -16.01 18.61
CA ALA A 251 5.31 -14.73 18.19
C ALA A 251 4.17 -14.27 19.12
N LEU A 252 3.28 -15.16 19.54
CA LEU A 252 2.21 -14.86 20.48
C LEU A 252 2.74 -14.48 21.88
N GLU A 253 3.75 -15.19 22.39
CA GLU A 253 4.41 -14.84 23.65
C GLU A 253 5.11 -13.48 23.58
N TYR A 254 5.71 -13.16 22.43
CA TYR A 254 6.25 -11.84 22.18
C TYR A 254 5.15 -10.76 22.21
N MET A 255 4.06 -10.99 21.49
CA MET A 255 2.93 -10.07 21.43
C MET A 255 2.31 -9.86 22.80
N LYS A 256 2.21 -10.89 23.64
CA LYS A 256 1.73 -10.76 25.01
C LYS A 256 2.57 -9.76 25.81
N LYS A 257 3.90 -9.89 25.78
CA LYS A 257 4.81 -8.96 26.45
C LYS A 257 4.74 -7.55 25.88
N LEU A 258 4.55 -7.42 24.56
CA LEU A 258 4.46 -6.12 23.89
C LEU A 258 3.15 -5.41 24.25
N THR A 259 2.03 -6.13 24.22
CA THR A 259 0.71 -5.55 24.53
C THR A 259 0.55 -5.11 25.99
N GLU A 260 1.31 -5.71 26.93
CA GLU A 260 1.37 -5.24 28.32
C GLU A 260 1.93 -3.83 28.48
N VAL A 261 2.70 -3.36 27.50
CA VAL A 261 3.34 -2.02 27.49
C VAL A 261 2.79 -1.11 26.38
N MET A 262 1.66 -1.48 25.78
CA MET A 262 0.87 -0.66 24.85
C MET A 262 -0.33 -0.01 25.55
N PRO A 263 -0.97 1.00 24.95
CA PRO A 263 -2.27 1.47 25.44
C PRO A 263 -3.30 0.33 25.45
N PRO A 264 -4.11 0.20 26.51
CA PRO A 264 -5.02 -0.95 26.67
C PRO A 264 -6.18 -0.97 25.65
N ASP A 265 -6.44 0.15 24.99
CA ASP A 265 -7.50 0.32 23.99
C ASP A 265 -7.08 0.04 22.55
N VAL A 266 -5.80 -0.37 22.30
CA VAL A 266 -5.29 -0.69 20.93
C VAL A 266 -6.13 -1.73 20.18
N TYR A 267 -6.86 -2.58 20.89
CA TYR A 267 -7.76 -3.57 20.31
C TYR A 267 -9.06 -2.98 19.72
N ALA A 268 -9.33 -1.70 20.01
CA ALA A 268 -10.48 -0.96 19.47
C ALA A 268 -10.04 0.17 18.52
N TRP A 269 -8.75 0.31 18.26
CA TRP A 269 -8.24 1.34 17.37
C TRP A 269 -8.58 1.04 15.91
N ASP A 270 -8.89 2.12 15.17
CA ASP A 270 -9.06 2.16 13.72
C ASP A 270 -7.78 2.61 13.00
N ASP A 271 -7.77 2.64 11.66
CA ASP A 271 -6.63 3.04 10.83
C ASP A 271 -6.21 4.52 11.02
N ALA A 272 -7.00 5.34 11.68
CA ALA A 272 -6.64 6.72 12.00
C ALA A 272 -6.14 6.89 13.46
N SER A 273 -6.26 5.86 14.29
CA SER A 273 -5.98 5.97 15.74
C SER A 273 -4.51 6.11 16.03
N ASN A 274 -3.63 5.34 15.36
CA ASN A 274 -2.18 5.46 15.48
C ASN A 274 -1.69 6.85 15.06
N ASN A 275 -2.25 7.42 14.00
CA ASN A 275 -1.96 8.78 13.56
C ASN A 275 -2.31 9.82 14.65
N ARG A 276 -3.56 9.78 15.14
CA ARG A 276 -3.99 10.66 16.24
C ARG A 276 -3.12 10.50 17.47
N TYR A 277 -2.73 9.26 17.78
CA TYR A 277 -1.94 8.94 18.96
C TYR A 277 -0.55 9.56 18.91
N ILE A 278 0.22 9.37 17.82
CA ILE A 278 1.57 9.92 17.71
C ILE A 278 1.56 11.45 17.60
N ILE A 279 0.58 12.02 16.87
CA ILE A 279 0.41 13.47 16.73
C ILE A 279 0.10 14.12 18.08
N SER A 280 -0.66 13.46 18.96
CA SER A 280 -0.95 13.96 20.32
C SER A 280 0.28 14.05 21.23
N GLY A 281 1.41 13.49 20.83
CA GLY A 281 2.63 13.44 21.62
C GLY A 281 2.65 12.40 22.77
N LYS A 282 1.57 11.61 22.92
CA LYS A 282 1.42 10.62 24.00
C LYS A 282 2.26 9.35 23.78
N GLY A 283 2.62 9.05 22.54
CA GLY A 283 3.34 7.83 22.18
C GLY A 283 4.79 8.05 21.80
N CYS A 284 5.59 7.00 21.96
CA CYS A 284 6.98 7.01 21.53
C CYS A 284 7.18 6.57 20.08
N ALA A 285 6.28 5.75 19.56
CA ALA A 285 6.34 5.22 18.21
C ALA A 285 4.99 4.63 17.77
N ILE A 286 4.84 4.53 16.46
CA ILE A 286 3.81 3.78 15.72
C ILE A 286 4.47 3.11 14.52
N GLN A 287 3.78 2.21 13.83
CA GLN A 287 4.10 1.84 12.46
C GLN A 287 3.11 2.52 11.52
N ASN A 288 3.62 3.29 10.55
CA ASN A 288 2.77 4.08 9.66
C ASN A 288 3.55 4.61 8.45
N PRO A 289 2.90 4.82 7.31
CA PRO A 289 3.46 5.61 6.23
C PRO A 289 3.54 7.11 6.60
N PRO A 290 4.04 7.99 5.73
CA PRO A 290 4.27 9.40 6.05
C PRO A 290 3.05 10.24 6.46
N SER A 291 1.82 9.71 6.37
CA SER A 291 0.58 10.48 6.65
C SER A 291 0.57 11.11 8.05
N ALA A 292 0.91 10.36 9.10
CA ALA A 292 0.94 10.88 10.46
C ALA A 292 1.98 12.01 10.62
N TRP A 293 3.17 11.81 10.05
CA TRP A 293 4.21 12.84 10.07
C TRP A 293 3.78 14.10 9.33
N ARG A 294 3.14 13.95 8.15
CA ARG A 294 2.71 15.07 7.33
C ARG A 294 1.64 15.92 8.01
N VAL A 295 0.67 15.28 8.64
CA VAL A 295 -0.33 15.98 9.47
C VAL A 295 0.35 16.64 10.68
N CYS A 296 1.30 15.96 11.31
CA CYS A 296 2.03 16.49 12.46
C CYS A 296 2.84 17.75 12.10
N VAL A 297 3.45 17.81 10.92
CA VAL A 297 4.16 19.01 10.43
C VAL A 297 3.24 20.21 10.37
N ARG A 298 1.98 20.01 9.97
CA ARG A 298 0.98 21.08 9.90
C ARG A 298 0.45 21.46 11.28
N ASP A 299 0.07 20.48 12.08
CA ASP A 299 -0.75 20.69 13.28
C ASP A 299 0.08 20.72 14.59
N GLN A 300 1.22 20.05 14.62
CA GLN A 300 2.10 19.92 15.79
C GLN A 300 3.60 19.97 15.40
N PRO A 301 4.07 21.10 14.84
CA PRO A 301 5.43 21.20 14.27
C PRO A 301 6.54 20.88 15.26
N GLU A 302 6.37 21.18 16.54
CA GLU A 302 7.36 20.85 17.58
C GLU A 302 7.49 19.33 17.79
N THR A 303 6.38 18.60 17.74
CA THR A 303 6.40 17.12 17.77
C THR A 303 7.02 16.56 16.49
N ALA A 304 6.68 17.13 15.33
CA ALA A 304 7.15 16.68 14.02
C ALA A 304 8.68 16.72 13.88
N LYS A 305 9.38 17.68 14.52
CA LYS A 305 10.85 17.78 14.55
C LYS A 305 11.53 16.52 15.10
N HIS A 306 10.83 15.75 15.91
CA HIS A 306 11.31 14.57 16.58
C HIS A 306 10.80 13.27 15.95
N LEU A 307 9.87 13.33 15.01
CA LEU A 307 9.37 12.15 14.31
C LEU A 307 10.34 11.71 13.22
N TRP A 308 10.60 10.42 13.17
CA TRP A 308 11.58 9.82 12.27
C TRP A 308 11.10 8.49 11.74
N HIS A 309 11.09 8.33 10.40
CA HIS A 309 10.84 7.05 9.78
C HIS A 309 12.10 6.20 9.78
N HIS A 310 11.97 4.94 10.11
CA HIS A 310 13.09 4.00 10.11
C HIS A 310 12.59 2.55 10.00
N ASP A 311 13.54 1.64 9.87
CA ASP A 311 13.25 0.23 9.68
C ASP A 311 12.47 -0.37 10.85
N THR A 312 11.62 -1.35 10.55
CA THR A 312 11.03 -2.22 11.58
C THR A 312 12.11 -3.07 12.23
N PRO A 313 11.90 -3.58 13.45
CA PRO A 313 12.88 -4.46 14.08
C PRO A 313 13.09 -5.76 13.29
N THR A 314 14.31 -6.28 13.33
CA THR A 314 14.65 -7.59 12.78
C THR A 314 14.24 -8.70 13.73
N GLY A 315 13.54 -9.71 13.22
CA GLY A 315 13.17 -10.92 13.96
C GLY A 315 14.15 -12.08 13.75
N PRO A 316 13.90 -13.23 14.41
CA PRO A 316 14.76 -14.40 14.31
C PRO A 316 14.87 -14.98 12.87
N LYS A 317 13.88 -14.74 12.03
CA LYS A 317 13.80 -15.26 10.65
C LYS A 317 13.97 -14.19 9.58
N GLY A 318 14.22 -12.95 9.97
CA GLY A 318 14.48 -11.88 9.01
C GLY A 318 13.85 -10.55 9.39
N HIS A 319 13.95 -9.63 8.45
CA HIS A 319 13.41 -8.29 8.54
C HIS A 319 12.21 -8.16 7.61
N PHE A 320 11.05 -7.84 8.18
CA PHE A 320 9.80 -7.75 7.44
C PHE A 320 9.08 -6.47 7.79
N ARG A 321 8.37 -5.96 6.80
CA ARG A 321 7.59 -4.75 6.89
C ARG A 321 6.25 -4.97 6.21
N GLY A 322 5.19 -4.51 6.85
CA GLY A 322 3.86 -4.52 6.24
C GLY A 322 3.82 -3.65 4.98
N ALA A 323 3.02 -4.06 4.02
CA ALA A 323 2.76 -3.31 2.81
C ALA A 323 1.26 -3.32 2.51
N LEU A 324 0.75 -2.18 2.07
CA LEU A 324 -0.59 -2.07 1.55
C LEU A 324 -0.49 -1.66 0.08
N SER A 325 -0.72 -2.62 -0.81
CA SER A 325 -0.82 -2.37 -2.23
C SER A 325 -2.28 -2.37 -2.64
N ARG A 326 -2.65 -1.34 -3.39
CA ARG A 326 -4.00 -1.13 -3.86
C ARG A 326 -4.10 -1.51 -5.32
N MET A 327 -5.30 -1.91 -5.71
CA MET A 327 -5.58 -2.35 -7.07
C MET A 327 -6.72 -1.51 -7.67
N HIS A 328 -6.76 -1.38 -8.99
CA HIS A 328 -7.88 -0.81 -9.70
C HIS A 328 -8.57 -1.87 -10.54
N GLY A 329 -9.81 -2.15 -10.22
CA GLY A 329 -10.67 -3.04 -10.97
C GLY A 329 -11.59 -2.27 -11.93
N VAL A 330 -11.83 -2.87 -13.09
CA VAL A 330 -12.88 -2.45 -14.03
C VAL A 330 -14.00 -3.48 -13.94
N TRP A 331 -15.21 -3.03 -13.63
CA TRP A 331 -16.34 -3.94 -13.54
C TRP A 331 -16.77 -4.44 -14.92
N SER A 332 -17.03 -5.74 -15.04
CA SER A 332 -17.51 -6.38 -16.28
C SER A 332 -18.90 -5.90 -16.68
N PHE A 333 -19.72 -5.47 -15.74
CA PHE A 333 -21.02 -4.84 -15.96
C PHE A 333 -20.95 -3.33 -16.27
N GLY A 334 -19.75 -2.71 -16.18
CA GLY A 334 -19.52 -1.31 -16.54
C GLY A 334 -19.83 -1.04 -18.02
N LYS A 335 -20.40 0.12 -18.30
CA LYS A 335 -20.86 0.48 -19.65
C LYS A 335 -19.74 0.97 -20.55
N ASN A 336 -18.68 1.54 -19.99
CA ASN A 336 -17.59 2.15 -20.75
C ASN A 336 -16.21 1.57 -20.38
N LYS A 337 -16.11 0.24 -20.42
CA LYS A 337 -14.91 -0.52 -19.99
C LYS A 337 -13.64 -0.14 -20.75
N SER A 338 -13.75 0.10 -22.06
CA SER A 338 -12.60 0.52 -22.86
C SER A 338 -12.06 1.88 -22.45
N ALA A 339 -12.92 2.83 -22.08
CA ALA A 339 -12.50 4.12 -21.56
C ALA A 339 -11.90 3.99 -20.16
N ALA A 340 -12.45 3.11 -19.30
CA ALA A 340 -11.89 2.83 -17.97
C ALA A 340 -10.46 2.26 -18.07
N LYS A 341 -10.25 1.27 -18.94
CA LYS A 341 -8.91 0.70 -19.22
C LYS A 341 -7.93 1.73 -19.79
N ALA A 342 -8.40 2.56 -20.73
CA ALA A 342 -7.58 3.60 -21.33
C ALA A 342 -7.19 4.70 -20.33
N LEU A 343 -8.11 5.12 -19.45
CA LEU A 343 -7.81 6.04 -18.37
C LEU A 343 -6.78 5.44 -17.40
N LEU A 344 -6.97 4.19 -17.00
CA LEU A 344 -6.05 3.53 -16.08
C LEU A 344 -4.65 3.37 -16.68
N THR A 345 -4.57 2.99 -17.95
CA THR A 345 -3.30 2.98 -18.70
C THR A 345 -2.64 4.37 -18.65
N HIS A 346 -3.42 5.44 -18.91
CA HIS A 346 -2.91 6.81 -18.85
C HIS A 346 -2.38 7.18 -17.47
N LEU A 347 -3.09 6.84 -16.40
CA LEU A 347 -2.68 7.14 -15.03
C LEU A 347 -1.39 6.39 -14.62
N LEU A 348 -1.16 5.20 -15.16
CA LEU A 348 0.03 4.39 -14.90
C LEU A 348 1.22 4.71 -15.81
N GLU A 349 1.04 5.59 -16.81
CA GLU A 349 2.14 6.11 -17.61
C GLU A 349 3.08 6.98 -16.78
N LYS A 350 4.40 6.86 -17.04
CA LYS A 350 5.44 7.56 -16.25
C LYS A 350 5.18 9.07 -16.04
N PRO A 351 4.77 9.86 -17.08
CA PRO A 351 4.53 11.29 -16.87
C PRO A 351 3.40 11.61 -15.89
N GLN A 352 2.41 10.73 -15.76
CA GLN A 352 1.32 10.89 -14.79
C GLN A 352 1.76 10.36 -13.42
N GLN A 353 2.45 9.23 -13.39
CA GLN A 353 3.02 8.68 -12.16
C GLN A 353 3.97 9.68 -11.48
N ASP A 354 4.84 10.35 -12.23
CA ASP A 354 5.72 11.38 -11.67
C ASP A 354 4.95 12.52 -11.00
N LYS A 355 3.80 12.93 -11.57
CA LYS A 355 2.94 13.97 -10.97
C LYS A 355 2.22 13.47 -9.73
N LEU A 356 1.70 12.23 -9.77
CA LEU A 356 0.97 11.62 -8.66
C LEU A 356 1.89 11.36 -7.47
N ILE A 357 3.08 10.79 -7.69
CA ILE A 357 4.10 10.57 -6.66
C ILE A 357 4.52 11.89 -6.02
N ALA A 358 4.72 12.93 -6.84
CA ALA A 358 5.06 14.25 -6.33
C ALA A 358 3.92 14.86 -5.50
N ALA A 359 2.66 14.69 -5.93
CA ALA A 359 1.48 15.17 -5.21
C ALA A 359 1.24 14.43 -3.90
N GLY A 360 1.51 13.12 -3.86
CA GLY A 360 1.53 12.29 -2.66
C GLY A 360 2.72 12.56 -1.74
N GLU A 361 3.60 13.51 -2.12
CA GLU A 361 4.76 13.93 -1.35
C GLU A 361 5.65 12.76 -0.88
N GLY A 362 5.75 11.72 -1.71
CA GLY A 362 6.50 10.50 -1.43
C GLY A 362 5.77 9.47 -0.57
N PHE A 363 4.49 9.67 -0.25
CA PHE A 363 3.66 8.65 0.39
C PHE A 363 3.49 7.43 -0.50
N ASP A 364 3.16 7.66 -1.78
CA ASP A 364 2.88 6.60 -2.73
C ASP A 364 4.14 5.91 -3.24
N ILE A 365 4.15 4.59 -3.19
CA ILE A 365 5.20 3.74 -3.78
C ILE A 365 4.66 3.21 -5.10
N PRO A 366 5.30 3.50 -6.25
CA PRO A 366 4.82 3.01 -7.53
C PRO A 366 4.95 1.49 -7.63
N SER A 367 3.91 0.86 -8.16
CA SER A 367 3.89 -0.59 -8.40
C SER A 367 4.69 -1.03 -9.62
N ILE A 368 5.17 -0.10 -10.45
CA ILE A 368 6.13 -0.37 -11.53
C ILE A 368 7.53 -0.15 -10.97
N ALA A 369 8.31 -1.22 -10.87
CA ALA A 369 9.62 -1.21 -10.21
C ALA A 369 10.57 -0.13 -10.75
N ALA A 370 10.53 0.16 -12.05
CA ALA A 370 11.36 1.19 -12.69
C ALA A 370 11.10 2.62 -12.17
N PHE A 371 9.97 2.87 -11.50
CA PHE A 371 9.61 4.21 -11.00
C PHE A 371 10.04 4.46 -9.56
N ASN A 372 10.57 3.44 -8.86
CA ASN A 372 11.01 3.53 -7.46
C ASN A 372 12.22 4.45 -7.21
N LYS A 373 12.74 5.12 -8.23
CA LYS A 373 13.86 6.08 -8.14
C LYS A 373 13.42 7.53 -8.28
N HIS A 374 12.14 7.83 -8.02
CA HIS A 374 11.61 9.19 -8.14
C HIS A 374 12.35 10.17 -7.20
N PRO A 375 12.68 11.39 -7.66
CA PRO A 375 13.47 12.35 -6.86
C PRO A 375 12.75 12.88 -5.61
N VAL A 376 11.42 12.69 -5.48
CA VAL A 376 10.65 13.12 -4.30
C VAL A 376 11.26 12.60 -3.00
N TRP A 377 11.73 11.36 -2.97
CA TRP A 377 12.31 10.77 -1.77
C TRP A 377 13.70 11.32 -1.40
N LYS A 378 14.43 11.88 -2.38
CA LYS A 378 15.69 12.59 -2.11
C LYS A 378 15.45 14.02 -1.66
N ASN A 379 14.36 14.63 -2.13
CA ASN A 379 14.06 16.04 -1.95
C ASN A 379 13.02 16.29 -0.84
N ALA A 380 12.30 15.27 -0.42
CA ALA A 380 11.40 15.38 0.72
C ALA A 380 12.22 15.76 1.95
N LYS A 381 12.04 16.99 2.39
CA LYS A 381 12.74 17.55 3.54
C LYS A 381 11.78 17.56 4.69
N PRO A 382 11.97 16.70 5.66
CA PRO A 382 11.35 16.89 6.96
C PRO A 382 11.94 18.14 7.62
N PRO A 383 11.29 18.71 8.63
CA PRO A 383 11.90 19.74 9.43
C PRO A 383 13.24 19.22 9.97
N GLU A 384 14.32 20.02 9.75
CA GLU A 384 15.66 19.77 10.28
C GLU A 384 16.28 18.40 9.95
N GLY A 385 16.45 18.10 8.66
CA GLY A 385 17.19 16.93 8.20
C GLY A 385 16.58 15.60 8.57
N GLY A 386 15.38 15.62 9.02
CA GLY A 386 14.60 14.43 9.16
C GLY A 386 14.23 13.93 7.78
N LEU A 387 14.51 12.81 7.42
CA LEU A 387 14.03 12.18 6.37
C LEU A 387 13.58 10.95 6.54
N TYR A 388 12.92 10.85 5.83
CA TYR A 388 12.44 9.72 5.19
C TYR A 388 13.51 8.71 4.90
N ASN A 389 13.67 7.74 5.74
CA ASN A 389 13.97 6.41 5.31
C ASN A 389 12.70 5.78 4.72
N TYR A 390 12.00 6.54 3.88
CA TYR A 390 10.76 6.10 3.25
C TYR A 390 10.77 6.52 1.77
N PRO A 391 10.35 5.65 0.82
CA PRO A 391 10.16 4.23 1.07
C PRO A 391 11.50 3.62 1.48
N ILE A 392 11.48 2.68 2.41
CA ILE A 392 12.70 1.99 2.79
C ILE A 392 13.18 1.22 1.58
N GLN A 393 14.38 1.54 1.15
CA GLN A 393 15.03 0.95 -0.02
C GLN A 393 15.91 -0.20 0.47
N GLY A 394 15.89 -1.33 -0.21
CA GLY A 394 16.77 -2.45 0.10
C GLY A 394 16.11 -3.81 -0.04
N ASP A 395 16.80 -4.85 0.41
CA ASP A 395 16.37 -6.24 0.31
C ASP A 395 15.30 -6.64 1.34
N GLU A 396 14.61 -5.66 1.91
CA GLU A 396 13.60 -5.88 2.93
C GLU A 396 12.33 -6.43 2.31
N TYR A 397 11.97 -7.60 2.77
CA TYR A 397 10.78 -8.28 2.30
C TYR A 397 9.53 -7.54 2.79
N GLN A 398 8.67 -7.14 1.87
CA GLN A 398 7.40 -6.52 2.17
C GLN A 398 6.34 -7.62 2.32
N MET A 399 5.60 -7.56 3.43
CA MET A 399 4.69 -8.61 3.80
C MET A 399 3.28 -8.07 4.01
N MET A 400 2.33 -8.74 3.37
CA MET A 400 0.91 -8.53 3.56
C MET A 400 0.36 -9.63 4.47
N GLY A 401 -0.60 -9.29 5.34
CA GLY A 401 -1.29 -10.29 6.16
C GLY A 401 -1.96 -11.35 5.29
N GLY A 402 -1.65 -12.62 5.56
CA GLY A 402 -2.14 -13.77 4.80
C GLY A 402 -1.16 -14.34 3.76
N TYR A 403 -0.20 -13.56 3.28
CA TYR A 403 0.88 -14.10 2.42
C TYR A 403 1.72 -15.14 3.21
N PRO A 404 2.17 -16.26 2.61
CA PRO A 404 2.13 -16.61 1.20
C PRO A 404 1.00 -17.58 0.80
N ALA A 405 -0.10 -17.63 1.54
CA ALA A 405 -1.25 -18.49 1.21
C ALA A 405 -1.74 -18.24 -0.24
N PRO A 406 -2.41 -19.20 -0.87
CA PRO A 406 -3.14 -18.94 -2.11
C PRO A 406 -4.05 -17.71 -1.94
N ILE A 407 -4.08 -16.83 -2.94
CA ILE A 407 -4.63 -15.48 -2.77
C ILE A 407 -6.09 -15.44 -2.33
N GLY A 408 -6.92 -16.39 -2.76
CA GLY A 408 -8.32 -16.48 -2.29
C GLY A 408 -8.41 -16.72 -0.78
N ILE A 409 -7.55 -17.61 -0.25
CA ILE A 409 -7.47 -17.88 1.19
C ILE A 409 -6.79 -16.72 1.93
N ALA A 410 -5.74 -16.14 1.37
CA ALA A 410 -5.09 -14.96 1.92
C ALA A 410 -6.08 -13.79 2.06
N ALA A 411 -7.01 -13.65 1.12
CA ALA A 411 -8.08 -12.66 1.17
C ALA A 411 -9.02 -12.90 2.36
N ALA A 412 -9.37 -14.15 2.66
CA ALA A 412 -10.18 -14.49 3.84
C ALA A 412 -9.39 -14.21 5.14
N ILE A 413 -8.13 -14.68 5.24
CA ILE A 413 -7.24 -14.41 6.38
C ILE A 413 -7.18 -12.91 6.67
N TYR A 414 -7.03 -12.09 5.63
CA TYR A 414 -6.93 -10.65 5.76
C TYR A 414 -8.25 -10.01 6.19
N THR A 415 -9.35 -10.31 5.53
CA THR A 415 -10.65 -9.66 5.79
C THR A 415 -11.29 -10.09 7.10
N GLU A 416 -11.07 -11.33 7.52
CA GLU A 416 -11.59 -11.85 8.80
C GLU A 416 -10.61 -11.55 9.97
N ALA A 417 -9.54 -10.81 9.71
CA ALA A 417 -8.57 -10.38 10.70
C ALA A 417 -8.00 -11.53 11.55
N LEU A 418 -7.62 -12.63 10.91
CA LEU A 418 -7.21 -13.86 11.64
C LEU A 418 -6.08 -13.59 12.63
N ILE A 419 -4.97 -12.94 12.20
CA ILE A 419 -3.80 -12.71 13.07
C ILE A 419 -4.15 -11.75 14.22
N PRO A 420 -4.73 -10.54 13.99
CA PRO A 420 -5.15 -9.66 15.08
C PRO A 420 -6.13 -10.31 16.06
N ASN A 421 -7.11 -11.09 15.55
CA ASN A 421 -8.05 -11.80 16.40
C ASN A 421 -7.38 -12.90 17.24
N THR A 422 -6.40 -13.60 16.66
CA THR A 422 -5.60 -14.59 17.42
C THR A 422 -4.83 -13.90 18.55
N ILE A 423 -4.21 -12.76 18.28
CA ILE A 423 -3.52 -11.95 19.29
C ILE A 423 -4.51 -11.50 20.38
N ALA A 424 -5.68 -10.99 19.99
CA ALA A 424 -6.70 -10.55 20.96
C ALA A 424 -7.17 -11.69 21.87
N LYS A 425 -7.42 -12.88 21.31
CA LYS A 425 -7.80 -14.07 22.11
C LYS A 425 -6.75 -14.46 23.13
N TYR A 426 -5.48 -14.48 22.74
CA TYR A 426 -4.39 -14.83 23.64
C TYR A 426 -4.07 -13.73 24.64
N CYS A 427 -3.88 -12.50 24.16
CA CYS A 427 -3.34 -11.40 24.95
C CYS A 427 -4.41 -10.66 25.76
N LYS A 428 -5.63 -10.45 25.21
CA LYS A 428 -6.70 -9.69 25.84
C LYS A 428 -7.69 -10.58 26.57
N GLU A 429 -8.15 -11.67 25.90
CA GLU A 429 -9.17 -12.56 26.47
C GLU A 429 -8.58 -13.60 27.42
N GLY A 430 -7.26 -13.78 27.44
CA GLY A 430 -6.56 -14.72 28.33
C GLY A 430 -6.82 -16.19 28.01
N LYS A 431 -7.17 -16.51 26.76
CA LYS A 431 -7.31 -17.91 26.32
C LYS A 431 -5.98 -18.63 26.42
N SER A 432 -6.02 -19.95 26.64
CA SER A 432 -4.80 -20.74 26.62
C SER A 432 -4.13 -20.69 25.24
N MET A 433 -2.82 -20.86 25.18
CA MET A 433 -2.08 -20.96 23.91
C MET A 433 -2.68 -22.02 23.00
N LYS A 434 -2.99 -23.19 23.54
CA LYS A 434 -3.59 -24.30 22.80
C LYS A 434 -4.95 -23.94 22.23
N ASP A 435 -5.84 -23.36 23.04
CA ASP A 435 -7.20 -23.00 22.58
C ASP A 435 -7.15 -21.90 21.53
N THR A 436 -6.24 -20.95 21.68
CA THR A 436 -6.03 -19.87 20.74
C THR A 436 -5.57 -20.38 19.36
N ILE A 437 -4.57 -21.27 19.34
CA ILE A 437 -4.06 -21.87 18.10
C ILE A 437 -5.11 -22.78 17.47
N ASN A 438 -5.78 -23.62 18.24
CA ASN A 438 -6.86 -24.49 17.74
C ASN A 438 -7.99 -23.70 17.09
N TRP A 439 -8.38 -22.57 17.70
CA TRP A 439 -9.35 -21.65 17.09
C TRP A 439 -8.86 -21.15 15.73
N ALA A 440 -7.62 -20.63 15.65
CA ALA A 440 -7.08 -20.09 14.41
C ALA A 440 -6.97 -21.16 13.31
N VAL A 441 -6.57 -22.38 13.66
CA VAL A 441 -6.52 -23.52 12.73
C VAL A 441 -7.93 -23.86 12.21
N SER A 442 -8.94 -23.88 13.09
CA SER A 442 -10.34 -24.14 12.70
C SER A 442 -10.87 -23.06 11.72
N GLU A 443 -10.54 -21.80 11.94
CA GLU A 443 -10.88 -20.73 10.97
C GLU A 443 -10.21 -20.97 9.61
N LEU A 444 -8.90 -21.31 9.61
CA LEU A 444 -8.16 -21.61 8.38
C LEU A 444 -8.74 -22.80 7.62
N GLU A 445 -9.15 -23.87 8.32
CA GLU A 445 -9.87 -24.98 7.71
C GLU A 445 -11.22 -24.53 7.12
N GLY A 446 -11.88 -23.57 7.77
CA GLY A 446 -13.09 -22.92 7.25
C GLY A 446 -12.82 -22.22 5.92
N TYR A 447 -11.77 -21.42 5.85
CA TYR A 447 -11.38 -20.69 4.62
C TYR A 447 -10.98 -21.60 3.46
N GLN A 448 -10.48 -22.81 3.74
CA GLN A 448 -10.18 -23.81 2.69
C GLN A 448 -11.44 -24.43 2.09
N ARG A 449 -12.56 -24.47 2.84
CA ARG A 449 -13.82 -25.09 2.38
C ARG A 449 -14.74 -24.13 1.63
N GLY A 450 -14.55 -22.82 1.84
CA GLY A 450 -15.42 -21.77 1.27
C GLY A 450 -14.83 -21.03 0.16
#